data_cfaf5c35be4d0f3c3fc4157704ae94a0
#
_entry.id   cfaf5c35be4d0f3c3fc4157704ae94a0
#
_cell.length_a   1.000
_cell.length_b   1.000
_cell.length_c   1.000
_cell.angle_alpha   90.00
_cell.angle_beta   90.00
_cell.angle_gamma   90.00
#
_symmetry.space_group_name_H-M   'P 1'
#
loop_
_entity.id
_entity.type
_entity.pdbx_description
1 polymer ?
#
loop_
_entity_poly.entity_id
_entity_poly.type
_entity_poly.pdbx_seq_one_letter_code
_entity_poly.pdbx_strand_id
1 'polypeptide(L)'
;MKYHPIRMYLVNARQKLGYSQYRVASEMGVCHQHYNRIENGVIGKDIQFRTIYALSVVLEIPFKAICEEEVEYQRMLVNDDDDY
;
A
#
# COMPACT_ATOMS: atom_id res chain seq x y z
N MET A 1 -7.45 -20.11 -5.45
CA MET A 1 -7.08 -18.79 -5.99
C MET A 1 -6.70 -17.86 -4.85
N LYS A 2 -5.59 -17.20 -4.97
CA LYS A 2 -5.16 -16.30 -3.90
C LYS A 2 -5.97 -15.02 -3.89
N TYR A 3 -6.37 -14.61 -2.69
CA TYR A 3 -7.07 -13.36 -2.49
C TYR A 3 -6.04 -12.24 -2.31
N HIS A 4 -6.18 -11.18 -3.10
CA HIS A 4 -5.30 -10.00 -3.02
C HIS A 4 -6.14 -8.79 -2.69
N PRO A 5 -6.41 -8.54 -1.41
CA PRO A 5 -7.21 -7.36 -1.05
C PRO A 5 -6.47 -6.08 -1.43
N ILE A 6 -7.23 -5.11 -1.93
CA ILE A 6 -6.69 -3.80 -2.27
C ILE A 6 -6.34 -3.06 -0.99
N ARG A 7 -5.21 -2.34 -1.00
CA ARG A 7 -4.86 -1.44 0.09
C ARG A 7 -5.70 -0.18 -0.01
N MET A 8 -6.95 -0.27 0.44
CA MET A 8 -7.89 0.86 0.31
C MET A 8 -7.38 2.12 0.99
N TYR A 9 -6.60 1.99 2.05
CA TYR A 9 -6.08 3.19 2.71
C TYR A 9 -5.15 4.00 1.79
N LEU A 10 -4.44 3.32 0.88
CA LEU A 10 -3.61 4.02 -0.11
C LEU A 10 -4.49 4.66 -1.19
N VAL A 11 -5.50 3.96 -1.66
CA VAL A 11 -6.42 4.49 -2.65
C VAL A 11 -7.09 5.76 -2.11
N ASN A 12 -7.58 5.70 -0.89
CA ASN A 12 -8.27 6.82 -0.27
C ASN A 12 -7.34 8.02 -0.10
N ALA A 13 -6.12 7.79 0.37
CA ALA A 13 -5.16 8.87 0.57
C ALA A 13 -4.78 9.53 -0.76
N ARG A 14 -4.55 8.69 -1.78
CA ARG A 14 -4.19 9.17 -3.11
C ARG A 14 -5.31 10.01 -3.71
N GLN A 15 -6.54 9.52 -3.62
CA GLN A 15 -7.69 10.22 -4.17
C GLN A 15 -7.97 11.53 -3.43
N LYS A 16 -7.72 11.55 -2.13
CA LYS A 16 -7.89 12.75 -1.33
C LYS A 16 -6.96 13.87 -1.81
N LEU A 17 -5.77 13.51 -2.27
CA LEU A 17 -4.80 14.47 -2.81
C LEU A 17 -5.04 14.75 -4.30
N GLY A 18 -5.94 14.02 -4.95
CA GLY A 18 -6.18 14.16 -6.38
C GLY A 18 -5.06 13.59 -7.23
N TYR A 19 -4.29 12.62 -6.70
CA TYR A 19 -3.15 12.05 -7.40
C TYR A 19 -3.55 10.82 -8.20
N SER A 20 -2.97 10.71 -9.41
CA SER A 20 -3.05 9.47 -10.17
C SER A 20 -2.02 8.46 -9.62
N GLN A 21 -2.18 7.20 -9.99
CA GLN A 21 -1.17 6.18 -9.65
C GLN A 21 0.19 6.52 -10.26
N TYR A 22 0.18 7.06 -11.48
CA TYR A 22 1.42 7.49 -12.15
C TYR A 22 2.13 8.55 -11.33
N ARG A 23 1.39 9.51 -10.79
CA ARG A 23 2.00 10.57 -10.01
C ARG A 23 2.63 10.04 -8.73
N VAL A 24 1.93 9.15 -8.03
CA VAL A 24 2.47 8.58 -6.81
C VAL A 24 3.74 7.78 -7.11
N ALA A 25 3.68 6.95 -8.14
CA ALA A 25 4.85 6.15 -8.54
C ALA A 25 6.03 7.04 -8.88
N SER A 26 5.79 8.10 -9.66
CA SER A 26 6.84 9.04 -10.05
C SER A 26 7.48 9.69 -8.82
N GLU A 27 6.68 10.14 -7.88
CA GLU A 27 7.21 10.79 -6.69
C GLU A 27 7.93 9.83 -5.76
N MET A 28 7.57 8.55 -5.78
CA MET A 28 8.28 7.52 -5.04
C MET A 28 9.58 7.08 -5.73
N GLY A 29 9.72 7.41 -7.01
CA GLY A 29 10.87 6.96 -7.80
C GLY A 29 10.75 5.51 -8.23
N VAL A 30 9.54 5.00 -8.41
CA VAL A 30 9.31 3.61 -8.86
C VAL A 30 8.48 3.63 -10.14
N CYS A 31 8.45 2.50 -10.84
CA CYS A 31 7.62 2.42 -12.03
C CYS A 31 6.15 2.25 -11.67
N HIS A 32 5.28 2.62 -12.59
CA HIS A 32 3.85 2.58 -12.38
C HIS A 32 3.37 1.17 -12.02
N GLN A 33 3.89 0.16 -12.69
CA GLN A 33 3.49 -1.22 -12.41
C GLN A 33 3.82 -1.62 -10.99
N HIS A 34 4.95 -1.16 -10.47
CA HIS A 34 5.35 -1.50 -9.10
C HIS A 34 4.36 -0.89 -8.09
N TYR A 35 4.04 0.40 -8.25
CA TYR A 35 3.05 1.02 -7.36
C TYR A 35 1.69 0.36 -7.50
N ASN A 36 1.27 0.05 -8.73
CA ASN A 36 -0.01 -0.64 -8.96
C ASN A 36 -0.08 -1.95 -8.19
N ARG A 37 1.00 -2.72 -8.18
CA ARG A 37 1.04 -3.98 -7.44
C ARG A 37 0.92 -3.77 -5.93
N ILE A 38 1.49 -2.68 -5.43
CA ILE A 38 1.36 -2.35 -4.00
C ILE A 38 -0.10 -2.04 -3.67
N GLU A 39 -0.71 -1.16 -4.45
CA GLU A 39 -2.08 -0.73 -4.19
C GLU A 39 -3.07 -1.89 -4.32
N ASN A 40 -2.87 -2.74 -5.31
CA ASN A 40 -3.77 -3.87 -5.58
C ASN A 40 -3.47 -5.12 -4.77
N GLY A 41 -2.52 -5.06 -3.86
CA GLY A 41 -2.27 -6.17 -2.94
C GLY A 41 -1.46 -7.31 -3.50
N VAL A 42 -0.95 -7.19 -4.74
CA VAL A 42 -0.07 -8.22 -5.31
C VAL A 42 1.21 -8.31 -4.49
N ILE A 43 1.75 -7.15 -4.09
CA ILE A 43 2.79 -7.11 -3.08
C ILE A 43 2.07 -7.04 -1.74
N GLY A 44 2.06 -8.15 -1.02
CA GLY A 44 1.32 -8.27 0.23
C GLY A 44 2.22 -8.04 1.44
N LYS A 45 2.40 -9.10 2.24
CA LYS A 45 3.17 -8.97 3.49
C LYS A 45 4.67 -8.79 3.26
N ASP A 46 5.13 -8.92 2.02
CA ASP A 46 6.55 -8.73 1.69
C ASP A 46 6.90 -7.27 1.42
N ILE A 47 5.97 -6.34 1.62
CA ILE A 47 6.24 -4.93 1.38
C ILE A 47 7.38 -4.47 2.29
N GLN A 48 8.33 -3.72 1.72
CA GLN A 48 9.51 -3.31 2.45
C GLN A 48 9.24 -2.07 3.30
N PHE A 49 9.94 -1.97 4.41
CA PHE A 49 9.81 -0.84 5.32
C PHE A 49 10.07 0.49 4.61
N ARG A 50 11.11 0.56 3.80
CA ARG A 50 11.42 1.81 3.08
C ARG A 50 10.30 2.22 2.13
N THR A 51 9.56 1.25 1.60
CA THR A 51 8.41 1.54 0.74
C THR A 51 7.29 2.19 1.55
N ILE A 52 7.03 1.68 2.74
CA ILE A 52 6.03 2.28 3.63
C ILE A 52 6.42 3.71 3.98
N TYR A 53 7.71 3.94 4.27
CA TYR A 53 8.19 5.28 4.57
C TYR A 53 7.97 6.22 3.37
N ALA A 54 8.34 5.78 2.17
CA ALA A 54 8.15 6.59 0.97
C ALA A 54 6.68 6.93 0.74
N LEU A 55 5.79 5.97 0.96
CA LEU A 55 4.36 6.21 0.84
C LEU A 55 3.87 7.23 1.85
N SER A 56 4.39 7.19 3.08
CA SER A 56 3.98 8.15 4.10
C SER A 56 4.33 9.58 3.68
N VAL A 57 5.50 9.75 3.06
CA VAL A 57 5.94 11.06 2.60
C VAL A 57 5.11 11.53 1.41
N VAL A 58 4.99 10.70 0.39
CA VAL A 58 4.32 11.08 -0.86
C VAL A 58 2.83 11.31 -0.64
N LEU A 59 2.18 10.47 0.16
CA LEU A 59 0.75 10.56 0.40
C LEU A 59 0.38 11.42 1.60
N GLU A 60 1.39 12.02 2.26
CA GLU A 60 1.18 12.92 3.39
C GLU A 60 0.40 12.25 4.51
N ILE A 61 0.73 10.99 4.78
CA ILE A 61 0.16 10.24 5.90
C ILE A 61 1.21 10.20 7.00
N PRO A 62 0.88 10.59 8.24
CA PRO A 62 1.86 10.47 9.33
C PRO A 62 2.39 9.04 9.41
N PHE A 63 3.69 8.89 9.66
CA PHE A 63 4.32 7.57 9.61
C PHE A 63 3.66 6.58 10.56
N LYS A 64 3.34 7.01 11.77
CA LYS A 64 2.65 6.14 12.72
C LYS A 64 1.31 5.66 12.16
N ALA A 65 0.56 6.58 11.54
CA ALA A 65 -0.75 6.25 11.00
C ALA A 65 -0.65 5.24 9.86
N ILE A 66 0.31 5.42 8.95
CA ILE A 66 0.43 4.49 7.83
C ILE A 66 0.89 3.11 8.31
N CYS A 67 1.73 3.07 9.33
CA CYS A 67 2.14 1.79 9.92
C CYS A 67 0.95 1.06 10.52
N GLU A 68 0.08 1.77 11.21
CA GLU A 68 -1.12 1.18 11.79
C GLU A 68 -2.07 0.65 10.73
N GLU A 69 -2.23 1.41 9.65
CA GLU A 69 -3.07 0.97 8.54
C GLU A 69 -2.50 -0.29 7.89
N GLU A 70 -1.19 -0.33 7.71
CA GLU A 70 -0.56 -1.49 7.09
C GLU A 70 -0.65 -2.72 8.00
N VAL A 71 -0.53 -2.54 9.31
CA VAL A 71 -0.69 -3.64 10.26
C VAL A 71 -2.09 -4.24 10.13
N GLU A 72 -3.10 -3.39 10.07
CA GLU A 72 -4.47 -3.87 9.90
C GLU A 72 -4.65 -4.60 8.58
N TYR A 73 -4.07 -4.06 7.51
CA TYR A 73 -4.12 -4.72 6.21
C TYR A 73 -3.48 -6.10 6.28
N GLN A 74 -2.31 -6.20 6.90
CA GLN A 74 -1.60 -7.48 6.96
C GLN A 74 -2.29 -8.50 7.85
N ARG A 75 -3.06 -8.05 8.84
CA ARG A 75 -3.88 -8.96 9.64
C ARG A 75 -4.90 -9.70 8.77
N MET A 76 -5.46 -9.01 7.77
CA MET A 76 -6.37 -9.67 6.84
C MET A 76 -5.67 -10.75 6.04
N LEU A 77 -4.41 -10.49 5.64
CA LEU A 77 -3.63 -11.48 4.90
C LEU A 77 -3.32 -12.69 5.75
N VAL A 78 -2.98 -12.49 7.00
CA VAL A 78 -2.68 -13.59 7.92
C VAL A 78 -3.92 -14.44 8.13
N ASN A 79 -5.06 -13.82 8.33
CA ASN A 79 -6.32 -14.55 8.51
C ASN A 79 -6.66 -15.41 7.30
N ASP A 80 -6.35 -14.90 6.11
CA ASP A 80 -6.54 -15.62 4.87
C ASP A 80 -5.61 -16.82 4.77
N ASP A 81 -4.37 -16.63 5.20
CA ASP A 81 -3.35 -17.68 5.16
C ASP A 81 -3.54 -18.73 6.23
N ASP A 82 -4.32 -18.43 7.24
CA ASP A 82 -4.51 -19.27 8.40
C ASP A 82 -5.40 -20.45 8.13
N ASP A 83 -5.85 -20.55 6.95
CA ASP A 83 -6.88 -21.47 6.57
C ASP A 83 -6.28 -22.66 5.89
N TYR A 84 -5.54 -23.44 6.61
CA TYR A 84 -5.06 -24.66 5.99
C TYR A 84 -4.92 -25.82 6.96
#